data_6b90fdd1303de9a9afed2446cc6b50e0
#
_entry.id   6b90fdd1303de9a9afed2446cc6b50e0
#
_cell.length_a   1.000
_cell.length_b   1.000
_cell.length_c   1.000
_cell.angle_alpha   90.00
_cell.angle_beta   90.00
_cell.angle_gamma   90.00
#
_symmetry.space_group_name_H-M   'P 1'
#
loop_
_entity.id
_entity.type
_entity.pdbx_description
1 polymer ?
#
loop_
_entity_poly.entity_id
_entity_poly.type
_entity_poly.pdbx_seq_one_letter_code
_entity_poly.pdbx_strand_id
1 'polypeptide(L)'
;WSVKKPYMVVFESIIDKSLPTIWLVWKGITFDTGWIQVKPGDHMYEMKWDMCWAAATFATMKELDEIDLNVNIIACIVLAENHISWESYKPSDIITSYSWKTVDIIHTDAEWRLVLADWVSYISKNYKLNKIITIATLTWACMVALGYRYAGIMWNDEEMFSKFLDYSKSNFEKYNRL
;
A
#
# COMPACT_ATOMS: atom_id res chain seq x y z
N TRP A 1 -0.78 12.93 -14.92
CA TRP A 1 -1.54 11.68 -14.98
C TRP A 1 -1.14 10.92 -16.25
N SER A 2 -1.07 9.60 -16.18
CA SER A 2 -0.93 8.75 -17.36
C SER A 2 -2.20 8.85 -18.23
N VAL A 3 -2.06 8.58 -19.53
CA VAL A 3 -3.23 8.37 -20.41
C VAL A 3 -4.07 7.18 -20.00
N LYS A 4 -3.50 6.29 -19.19
CA LYS A 4 -4.20 5.16 -18.59
C LYS A 4 -4.89 5.61 -17.32
N LYS A 5 -6.19 5.35 -17.23
CA LYS A 5 -6.96 5.67 -16.03
C LYS A 5 -6.51 4.79 -14.86
N PRO A 6 -6.46 5.31 -13.62
CA PRO A 6 -6.24 4.49 -12.44
C PRO A 6 -7.46 3.60 -12.18
N TYR A 7 -7.21 2.45 -11.60
CA TYR A 7 -8.25 1.49 -11.21
C TYR A 7 -8.08 1.10 -9.74
N MET A 8 -9.19 0.92 -9.07
CA MET A 8 -9.25 0.21 -7.81
C MET A 8 -9.88 -1.16 -8.05
N VAL A 9 -9.23 -2.19 -7.55
CA VAL A 9 -9.77 -3.55 -7.58
C VAL A 9 -9.96 -4.00 -6.13
N VAL A 10 -11.18 -4.42 -5.81
CA VAL A 10 -11.54 -4.94 -4.49
C VAL A 10 -11.79 -6.43 -4.62
N PHE A 11 -11.16 -7.20 -3.76
CA PHE A 11 -11.38 -8.64 -3.59
C PHE A 11 -12.04 -8.86 -2.24
N GLU A 12 -13.07 -9.67 -2.19
CA GLU A 12 -13.81 -9.95 -0.98
C GLU A 12 -13.83 -11.46 -0.73
N SER A 13 -13.33 -11.88 0.43
CA SER A 13 -13.53 -13.21 0.99
C SER A 13 -14.37 -13.06 2.26
N ILE A 14 -15.69 -13.13 2.08
CA ILE A 14 -16.67 -12.97 3.15
C ILE A 14 -17.23 -14.34 3.50
N ILE A 15 -16.81 -14.86 4.64
CA ILE A 15 -17.23 -16.19 5.15
C ILE A 15 -18.55 -16.06 5.90
N ASP A 16 -18.61 -15.12 6.86
CA ASP A 16 -19.80 -14.85 7.66
C ASP A 16 -19.82 -13.38 8.07
N LYS A 17 -20.96 -12.70 7.90
CA LYS A 17 -21.12 -11.28 8.26
C LYS A 17 -20.97 -10.98 9.75
N SER A 18 -21.05 -11.97 10.61
CA SER A 18 -20.82 -11.85 12.06
C SER A 18 -19.34 -11.83 12.43
N LEU A 19 -18.46 -12.34 11.56
CA LEU A 19 -17.02 -12.39 11.80
C LEU A 19 -16.38 -11.00 11.65
N PRO A 20 -15.26 -10.78 12.36
CA PRO A 20 -14.49 -9.54 12.18
C PRO A 20 -13.95 -9.44 10.75
N THR A 21 -13.82 -8.22 10.24
CA THR A 21 -13.31 -7.95 8.90
C THR A 21 -11.96 -7.25 8.96
N ILE A 22 -10.99 -7.80 8.27
CA ILE A 22 -9.67 -7.21 8.07
C ILE A 22 -9.57 -6.68 6.64
N TRP A 23 -9.14 -5.43 6.52
CA TRP A 23 -8.84 -4.82 5.24
C TRP A 23 -7.35 -4.84 4.96
N LEU A 24 -6.98 -5.25 3.75
CA LEU A 24 -5.63 -5.22 3.22
C LEU A 24 -5.55 -4.17 2.12
N VAL A 25 -4.71 -3.16 2.28
CA VAL A 25 -4.56 -2.08 1.30
C VAL A 25 -3.13 -2.05 0.77
N TRP A 26 -2.96 -2.19 -0.54
CA TRP A 26 -1.67 -2.51 -1.14
C TRP A 26 -1.33 -1.61 -2.32
N LYS A 27 -0.04 -1.29 -2.43
CA LYS A 27 0.50 -0.48 -3.53
C LYS A 27 0.50 -1.26 -4.84
N GLY A 28 0.00 -0.62 -5.91
CA GLY A 28 -0.06 -1.17 -7.26
C GLY A 28 0.35 -0.15 -8.32
N ILE A 29 1.46 0.57 -8.11
CA ILE A 29 1.99 1.45 -9.16
C ILE A 29 2.59 0.60 -10.26
N THR A 30 1.97 0.61 -11.44
CA THR A 30 2.36 -0.25 -12.56
C THR A 30 3.66 0.17 -13.23
N PHE A 31 4.00 1.44 -13.13
CA PHE A 31 5.32 1.99 -13.42
C PHE A 31 5.49 3.33 -12.70
N ASP A 32 6.65 3.58 -12.10
CA ASP A 32 6.94 4.79 -11.35
C ASP A 32 8.13 5.55 -11.92
N THR A 33 7.87 6.71 -12.53
CA THR A 33 8.93 7.59 -13.04
C THR A 33 9.38 8.64 -12.01
N GLY A 34 8.66 8.80 -10.89
CA GLY A 34 8.85 9.92 -9.96
C GLY A 34 8.14 11.20 -10.39
N TRP A 35 7.42 11.18 -11.52
CA TRP A 35 6.80 12.35 -12.15
C TRP A 35 7.80 13.44 -12.52
N ILE A 36 7.51 14.72 -12.17
CA ILE A 36 8.38 15.87 -12.50
C ILE A 36 9.74 15.78 -11.81
N GLN A 37 9.78 15.25 -10.58
CA GLN A 37 11.05 14.95 -9.90
C GLN A 37 11.51 13.54 -10.30
N VAL A 38 11.87 13.41 -11.56
CA VAL A 38 12.17 12.15 -12.25
C VAL A 38 13.25 11.37 -11.53
N LYS A 39 13.01 10.08 -11.33
CA LYS A 39 14.01 9.17 -10.78
C LYS A 39 15.25 9.11 -11.68
N PRO A 40 16.47 9.05 -11.13
CA PRO A 40 17.67 8.71 -11.90
C PRO A 40 17.48 7.41 -12.68
N GLY A 41 18.09 7.31 -13.87
CA GLY A 41 17.90 6.18 -14.77
C GLY A 41 18.10 4.81 -14.14
N ASP A 42 19.14 4.66 -13.32
CA ASP A 42 19.44 3.40 -12.59
C ASP A 42 18.36 3.04 -11.58
N HIS A 43 17.70 4.03 -10.98
CA HIS A 43 16.60 3.80 -10.04
C HIS A 43 15.24 3.66 -10.72
N MET A 44 15.12 4.07 -11.99
CA MET A 44 13.88 3.95 -12.75
C MET A 44 13.74 2.59 -13.45
N TYR A 45 14.84 1.98 -13.83
CA TYR A 45 14.85 0.78 -14.69
C TYR A 45 13.95 -0.35 -14.19
N GLU A 46 13.92 -0.56 -12.87
CA GLU A 46 13.16 -1.65 -12.24
C GLU A 46 11.77 -1.23 -11.74
N MET A 47 11.31 0.00 -12.02
CA MET A 47 10.07 0.53 -11.45
C MET A 47 8.78 -0.13 -11.98
N LYS A 48 8.86 -1.04 -12.93
CA LYS A 48 7.77 -1.97 -13.26
C LYS A 48 7.43 -2.93 -12.11
N TRP A 49 8.32 -3.07 -11.12
CA TRP A 49 8.14 -3.93 -9.95
C TRP A 49 7.41 -3.22 -8.80
N ASP A 50 7.11 -1.96 -8.97
CA ASP A 50 6.45 -1.16 -7.93
C ASP A 50 4.97 -1.54 -7.68
N MET A 51 4.51 -2.56 -8.37
CA MET A 51 3.21 -3.24 -8.21
C MET A 51 3.33 -4.66 -7.61
N CYS A 52 4.52 -5.10 -7.22
CA CYS A 52 4.73 -6.47 -6.71
C CYS A 52 3.85 -6.80 -5.50
N TRP A 53 3.61 -5.84 -4.64
CA TRP A 53 2.71 -6.02 -3.50
C TRP A 53 1.25 -6.24 -3.93
N ALA A 54 0.79 -5.54 -4.96
CA ALA A 54 -0.53 -5.80 -5.55
C ALA A 54 -0.61 -7.22 -6.12
N ALA A 55 0.44 -7.69 -6.78
CA ALA A 55 0.53 -9.06 -7.29
C ALA A 55 0.52 -10.09 -6.16
N ALA A 56 1.28 -9.85 -5.09
CA ALA A 56 1.29 -10.71 -3.90
C ALA A 56 -0.10 -10.77 -3.25
N THR A 57 -0.81 -9.64 -3.15
CA THR A 57 -2.19 -9.61 -2.64
C THR A 57 -3.12 -10.46 -3.49
N PHE A 58 -3.05 -10.31 -4.79
CA PHE A 58 -3.87 -11.11 -5.69
C PHE A 58 -3.64 -12.60 -5.50
N ALA A 59 -2.37 -13.02 -5.41
CA ALA A 59 -2.02 -14.40 -5.13
C ALA A 59 -2.55 -14.87 -3.76
N THR A 60 -2.35 -14.05 -2.72
CA THR A 60 -2.86 -14.34 -1.36
C THR A 60 -4.38 -14.54 -1.38
N MET A 61 -5.13 -13.60 -1.98
CA MET A 61 -6.60 -13.69 -2.00
C MET A 61 -7.10 -14.93 -2.73
N LYS A 62 -6.38 -15.38 -3.75
CA LYS A 62 -6.71 -16.63 -4.46
C LYS A 62 -6.54 -17.87 -3.59
N GLU A 63 -5.50 -17.89 -2.75
CA GLU A 63 -5.22 -19.03 -1.87
C GLU A 63 -6.14 -19.06 -0.62
N LEU A 64 -6.77 -17.94 -0.27
CA LEU A 64 -7.64 -17.87 0.92
C LEU A 64 -8.89 -18.76 0.81
N ASP A 65 -9.34 -19.08 -0.39
CA ASP A 65 -10.48 -19.96 -0.60
C ASP A 65 -10.20 -21.42 -0.17
N GLU A 66 -8.91 -21.76 -0.02
CA GLU A 66 -8.45 -23.09 0.42
C GLU A 66 -8.13 -23.17 1.92
N ILE A 67 -8.29 -22.06 2.64
CA ILE A 67 -7.92 -21.94 4.07
C ILE A 67 -9.18 -21.71 4.91
N ASP A 68 -9.35 -22.49 5.96
CA ASP A 68 -10.42 -22.27 6.94
C ASP A 68 -10.06 -21.09 7.86
N LEU A 69 -10.76 -19.98 7.69
CA LEU A 69 -10.53 -18.74 8.41
C LEU A 69 -11.71 -18.37 9.29
N ASN A 70 -11.43 -17.78 10.47
CA ASN A 70 -12.46 -17.22 11.35
C ASN A 70 -12.53 -15.68 11.21
N VAL A 71 -12.23 -15.14 10.03
CA VAL A 71 -12.17 -13.70 9.75
C VAL A 71 -12.53 -13.46 8.30
N ASN A 72 -13.28 -12.40 8.04
CA ASN A 72 -13.48 -11.91 6.68
C ASN A 72 -12.27 -11.10 6.24
N ILE A 73 -11.87 -11.26 4.99
CA ILE A 73 -10.78 -10.49 4.41
C ILE A 73 -11.29 -9.74 3.19
N ILE A 74 -11.00 -8.45 3.17
CA ILE A 74 -11.24 -7.62 2.00
C ILE A 74 -9.91 -6.98 1.61
N ALA A 75 -9.47 -7.24 0.40
CA ALA A 75 -8.24 -6.66 -0.13
C ALA A 75 -8.56 -5.59 -1.18
N CYS A 76 -7.84 -4.49 -1.11
CA CYS A 76 -7.93 -3.41 -2.08
C CYS A 76 -6.54 -3.16 -2.68
N ILE A 77 -6.44 -3.29 -3.99
CA ILE A 77 -5.27 -2.89 -4.75
C ILE A 77 -5.60 -1.67 -5.61
N VAL A 78 -4.71 -0.69 -5.56
CA VAL A 78 -4.84 0.53 -6.35
C VAL A 78 -3.82 0.50 -7.47
N LEU A 79 -4.32 0.38 -8.69
CA LEU A 79 -3.51 0.32 -9.89
C LEU A 79 -3.45 1.71 -10.53
N ALA A 80 -2.27 2.28 -10.57
CA ALA A 80 -2.02 3.57 -11.22
C ALA A 80 -0.63 3.58 -11.86
N GLU A 81 -0.43 4.42 -12.85
CA GLU A 81 0.86 4.65 -13.45
C GLU A 81 1.34 6.06 -13.08
N ASN A 82 2.50 6.15 -12.45
CA ASN A 82 3.13 7.41 -12.09
C ASN A 82 4.04 7.87 -13.24
N HIS A 83 3.45 8.52 -14.23
CA HIS A 83 4.14 8.89 -15.48
C HIS A 83 4.22 10.39 -15.67
N ILE A 84 5.31 10.87 -16.29
CA ILE A 84 5.48 12.28 -16.65
C ILE A 84 4.41 12.67 -17.66
N SER A 85 3.68 13.73 -17.38
CA SER A 85 2.70 14.32 -18.32
C SER A 85 2.58 15.83 -18.12
N TRP A 86 1.94 16.49 -19.07
CA TRP A 86 1.65 17.92 -18.99
C TRP A 86 0.68 18.28 -17.85
N GLU A 87 -0.10 17.32 -17.37
CA GLU A 87 -1.09 17.47 -16.30
C GLU A 87 -0.54 16.99 -14.95
N SER A 88 0.74 16.67 -14.84
CA SER A 88 1.36 16.25 -13.59
C SER A 88 1.34 17.36 -12.55
N TYR A 89 1.01 17.03 -11.31
CA TYR A 89 1.20 17.96 -10.21
C TYR A 89 2.69 18.25 -9.95
N LYS A 90 2.97 19.36 -9.31
CA LYS A 90 4.31 19.91 -9.12
C LYS A 90 4.59 20.12 -7.64
N PRO A 91 5.85 20.18 -7.22
CA PRO A 91 6.20 20.75 -5.93
C PRO A 91 5.55 22.12 -5.72
N SER A 92 5.07 22.38 -4.52
CA SER A 92 4.29 23.55 -4.10
C SER A 92 2.83 23.58 -4.60
N ASP A 93 2.36 22.60 -5.32
CA ASP A 93 0.92 22.44 -5.54
C ASP A 93 0.24 22.03 -4.23
N ILE A 94 -0.94 22.58 -3.99
CA ILE A 94 -1.78 22.21 -2.86
C ILE A 94 -2.95 21.38 -3.39
N ILE A 95 -3.03 20.13 -2.99
CA ILE A 95 -4.13 19.24 -3.35
C ILE A 95 -5.08 19.00 -2.18
N THR A 96 -6.31 18.65 -2.49
CA THR A 96 -7.29 18.25 -1.47
C THR A 96 -7.44 16.74 -1.48
N SER A 97 -7.17 16.10 -0.35
CA SER A 97 -7.31 14.66 -0.16
C SER A 97 -8.78 14.24 -0.04
N TYR A 98 -9.06 12.95 -0.14
CA TYR A 98 -10.39 12.38 0.09
C TYR A 98 -10.94 12.69 1.50
N SER A 99 -10.07 12.88 2.47
CA SER A 99 -10.44 13.31 3.82
C SER A 99 -10.77 14.80 3.95
N TRP A 100 -10.75 15.56 2.86
CA TRP A 100 -10.90 17.02 2.79
C TRP A 100 -9.75 17.82 3.45
N LYS A 101 -8.64 17.16 3.76
CA LYS A 101 -7.44 17.85 4.21
C LYS A 101 -6.64 18.32 3.01
N THR A 102 -6.09 19.53 3.11
CA THR A 102 -5.15 20.06 2.12
C THR A 102 -3.77 19.51 2.38
N VAL A 103 -3.05 19.17 1.32
CA VAL A 103 -1.69 18.63 1.36
C VAL A 103 -0.81 19.45 0.45
N ASP A 104 0.27 19.98 0.99
CA ASP A 104 1.32 20.65 0.24
C ASP A 104 2.26 19.58 -0.36
N ILE A 105 2.46 19.63 -1.66
CA ILE A 105 3.32 18.70 -2.39
C ILE A 105 4.76 19.17 -2.31
N ILE A 106 5.56 18.50 -1.51
CA ILE A 106 7.00 18.79 -1.41
C ILE A 106 7.77 17.95 -2.45
N HIS A 107 7.36 16.70 -2.67
CA HIS A 107 8.06 15.79 -3.56
C HIS A 107 7.10 14.91 -4.35
N THR A 108 7.22 14.93 -5.67
CA THR A 108 6.30 14.20 -6.56
C THR A 108 6.55 12.69 -6.61
N ASP A 109 7.73 12.24 -6.21
CA ASP A 109 8.10 10.82 -6.07
C ASP A 109 7.64 10.23 -4.69
N ALA A 110 6.85 10.99 -3.94
CA ALA A 110 6.23 10.55 -2.70
C ALA A 110 4.70 10.40 -2.85
N GLU A 111 4.24 10.10 -4.05
CA GLU A 111 2.84 10.02 -4.48
C GLU A 111 2.05 8.96 -3.74
N TRP A 112 2.70 7.85 -3.43
CA TRP A 112 1.99 6.70 -2.90
C TRP A 112 1.37 6.95 -1.52
N ARG A 113 2.05 7.70 -0.65
CA ARG A 113 1.49 8.05 0.66
C ARG A 113 0.20 8.87 0.54
N LEU A 114 0.05 9.65 -0.52
CA LEU A 114 -1.17 10.41 -0.82
C LEU A 114 -2.31 9.46 -1.22
N VAL A 115 -2.03 8.58 -2.15
CA VAL A 115 -2.98 7.55 -2.60
C VAL A 115 -3.39 6.65 -1.43
N LEU A 116 -2.42 6.20 -0.62
CA LEU A 116 -2.70 5.37 0.54
C LEU A 116 -3.58 6.08 1.57
N ALA A 117 -3.30 7.36 1.86
CA ALA A 117 -4.11 8.17 2.77
C ALA A 117 -5.55 8.31 2.30
N ASP A 118 -5.76 8.52 1.01
CA ASP A 118 -7.09 8.61 0.41
C ASP A 118 -7.86 7.30 0.54
N TRP A 119 -7.21 6.16 0.29
CA TRP A 119 -7.85 4.85 0.38
C TRP A 119 -8.17 4.44 1.80
N VAL A 120 -7.26 4.64 2.73
CA VAL A 120 -7.54 4.40 4.15
C VAL A 120 -8.72 5.27 4.60
N SER A 121 -8.77 6.53 4.17
CA SER A 121 -9.89 7.42 4.48
C SER A 121 -11.20 6.98 3.83
N TYR A 122 -11.16 6.54 2.57
CA TYR A 122 -12.33 6.02 1.86
C TYR A 122 -12.90 4.78 2.55
N ILE A 123 -12.06 3.80 2.83
CA ILE A 123 -12.45 2.55 3.51
C ILE A 123 -13.04 2.87 4.88
N SER A 124 -12.36 3.70 5.67
CA SER A 124 -12.80 4.06 7.03
C SER A 124 -14.15 4.78 7.06
N LYS A 125 -14.51 5.50 6.00
CA LYS A 125 -15.80 6.22 5.91
C LYS A 125 -16.93 5.36 5.37
N ASN A 126 -16.64 4.41 4.50
CA ASN A 126 -17.67 3.72 3.73
C ASN A 126 -17.91 2.27 4.18
N TYR A 127 -17.00 1.70 4.97
CA TYR A 127 -17.11 0.31 5.40
C TYR A 127 -16.95 0.16 6.90
N LYS A 128 -17.68 -0.80 7.46
CA LYS A 128 -17.44 -1.27 8.82
C LYS A 128 -16.20 -2.15 8.81
N LEU A 129 -15.21 -1.80 9.61
CA LEU A 129 -13.95 -2.52 9.67
C LEU A 129 -13.50 -2.73 11.11
N ASN A 130 -12.73 -3.79 11.34
CA ASN A 130 -12.09 -4.06 12.62
C ASN A 130 -10.61 -3.67 12.57
N LYS A 131 -9.91 -4.01 11.48
CA LYS A 131 -8.49 -3.72 11.30
C LYS A 131 -8.18 -3.35 9.85
N ILE A 132 -7.18 -2.50 9.66
CA ILE A 132 -6.57 -2.20 8.35
C ILE A 132 -5.09 -2.53 8.42
N ILE A 133 -4.61 -3.30 7.45
CA ILE A 133 -3.19 -3.54 7.23
C ILE A 133 -2.82 -2.92 5.88
N THR A 134 -1.78 -2.10 5.88
CA THR A 134 -1.26 -1.49 4.66
C THR A 134 0.13 -2.00 4.37
N ILE A 135 0.42 -2.36 3.12
CA ILE A 135 1.75 -2.80 2.71
C ILE A 135 2.16 -2.05 1.44
N ALA A 136 3.34 -1.47 1.48
CA ALA A 136 3.87 -0.68 0.37
C ALA A 136 5.40 -0.63 0.40
N THR A 137 6.00 -0.55 -0.78
CA THR A 137 7.37 -0.06 -0.97
C THR A 137 7.35 1.46 -0.82
N LEU A 138 7.26 1.93 0.43
CA LEU A 138 6.86 3.31 0.71
C LEU A 138 8.03 4.29 0.70
N THR A 139 9.18 3.86 1.23
CA THR A 139 10.34 4.77 1.38
C THR A 139 11.66 4.01 1.49
N TRP A 140 12.69 4.53 0.84
CA TRP A 140 14.06 4.07 0.98
C TRP A 140 14.60 4.24 2.41
N ALA A 141 14.03 5.12 3.21
CA ALA A 141 14.41 5.31 4.61
C ALA A 141 14.29 4.03 5.44
N CYS A 142 13.36 3.15 5.10
CA CYS A 142 13.23 1.84 5.73
C CYS A 142 14.49 0.98 5.51
N MET A 143 15.03 0.97 4.28
CA MET A 143 16.24 0.23 3.95
C MET A 143 17.48 0.83 4.62
N VAL A 144 17.52 2.14 4.76
CA VAL A 144 18.60 2.83 5.50
C VAL A 144 18.55 2.45 6.99
N ALA A 145 17.35 2.38 7.57
CA ALA A 145 17.19 2.06 8.99
C ALA A 145 17.40 0.57 9.31
N LEU A 146 16.93 -0.33 8.46
CA LEU A 146 16.84 -1.77 8.77
C LEU A 146 17.67 -2.67 7.85
N GLY A 147 18.25 -2.13 6.78
CA GLY A 147 18.93 -2.90 5.73
C GLY A 147 17.94 -3.66 4.83
N TYR A 148 18.46 -4.60 4.06
CA TYR A 148 17.71 -5.29 2.98
C TYR A 148 16.99 -6.57 3.44
N ARG A 149 17.12 -6.95 4.70
CA ARG A 149 16.59 -8.22 5.21
C ARG A 149 15.35 -8.10 6.06
N TYR A 150 14.98 -6.88 6.44
CA TYR A 150 13.85 -6.64 7.35
C TYR A 150 12.83 -5.71 6.71
N ALA A 151 11.56 -6.09 6.81
CA ALA A 151 10.47 -5.16 6.54
C ALA A 151 10.21 -4.32 7.81
N GLY A 152 10.00 -3.02 7.62
CA GLY A 152 9.65 -2.12 8.70
C GLY A 152 8.16 -2.19 9.01
N ILE A 153 7.81 -2.31 10.28
CA ILE A 153 6.42 -2.29 10.73
C ILE A 153 6.17 -1.08 11.64
N MET A 154 5.09 -0.35 11.35
CA MET A 154 4.47 0.64 12.23
C MET A 154 3.08 0.15 12.61
N TRP A 155 2.64 0.38 13.83
CA TRP A 155 1.36 -0.12 14.32
C TRP A 155 0.78 0.74 15.43
N ASN A 156 -0.51 0.50 15.70
CA ASN A 156 -1.23 0.98 16.86
C ASN A 156 -1.96 -0.16 17.61
N ASP A 157 -1.56 -1.42 17.37
CA ASP A 157 -2.11 -2.64 17.98
C ASP A 157 -0.95 -3.55 18.41
N GLU A 158 -0.56 -3.48 19.68
CA GLU A 158 0.59 -4.20 20.24
C GLU A 158 0.38 -5.73 20.23
N GLU A 159 -0.84 -6.22 20.40
CA GLU A 159 -1.13 -7.66 20.33
C GLU A 159 -0.84 -8.20 18.93
N MET A 160 -1.35 -7.52 17.91
CA MET A 160 -1.13 -7.89 16.52
C MET A 160 0.36 -7.82 16.16
N PHE A 161 1.05 -6.77 16.61
CA PHE A 161 2.48 -6.64 16.38
C PHE A 161 3.29 -7.80 17.00
N SER A 162 2.99 -8.20 18.22
CA SER A 162 3.66 -9.33 18.87
C SER A 162 3.49 -10.61 18.04
N LYS A 163 2.30 -10.87 17.49
CA LYS A 163 2.04 -12.00 16.61
C LYS A 163 2.90 -11.96 15.33
N PHE A 164 3.05 -10.80 14.72
CA PHE A 164 3.93 -10.62 13.56
C PHE A 164 5.41 -10.89 13.91
N LEU A 165 5.87 -10.40 15.05
CA LEU A 165 7.24 -10.66 15.49
C LEU A 165 7.48 -12.14 15.78
N ASP A 166 6.55 -12.83 16.43
CA ASP A 166 6.68 -14.26 16.71
C ASP A 166 6.66 -15.08 15.42
N TYR A 167 5.80 -14.74 14.48
CA TYR A 167 5.82 -15.33 13.14
C TYR A 167 7.17 -15.13 12.45
N SER A 168 7.72 -13.92 12.51
CA SER A 168 9.02 -13.57 11.93
C SER A 168 10.19 -14.39 12.46
N LYS A 169 10.14 -14.84 13.72
CA LYS A 169 11.20 -15.67 14.33
C LYS A 169 11.30 -17.04 13.67
N SER A 170 10.17 -17.61 13.28
CA SER A 170 10.06 -18.97 12.73
C SER A 170 10.03 -19.04 11.21
N ASN A 171 9.97 -17.90 10.52
CA ASN A 171 9.83 -17.84 9.07
C ASN A 171 10.97 -17.06 8.40
N PHE A 172 11.04 -17.12 7.07
CA PHE A 172 12.01 -16.36 6.29
C PHE A 172 11.73 -14.86 6.29
N GLU A 173 10.45 -14.48 6.39
CA GLU A 173 10.00 -13.09 6.45
C GLU A 173 10.42 -12.46 7.77
N LYS A 174 11.26 -11.44 7.70
CA LYS A 174 11.79 -10.74 8.87
C LYS A 174 11.19 -9.35 8.99
N TYR A 175 10.67 -9.07 10.16
CA TYR A 175 10.04 -7.79 10.49
C TYR A 175 10.74 -7.12 11.64
N ASN A 176 10.81 -5.80 11.62
CA ASN A 176 11.31 -5.02 12.74
C ASN A 176 10.52 -3.73 12.91
N ARG A 177 10.49 -3.23 14.12
CA ARG A 177 9.83 -1.97 14.47
C ARG A 177 10.55 -0.78 13.83
N LEU A 178 9.79 0.18 13.30
CA LEU A 178 10.23 1.52 12.93
C LEU A 178 9.68 2.56 13.88
#